data_ceb2b950cc978f88581ac8214b9cdb16
#
_entry.id   ceb2b950cc978f88581ac8214b9cdb16
#
_cell.length_a   1.000
_cell.length_b   1.000
_cell.length_c   1.000
_cell.angle_alpha   90.00
_cell.angle_beta   90.00
_cell.angle_gamma   90.00
#
_symmetry.space_group_name_H-M   'P 1'
#
loop_
_entity.id
_entity.type
_entity.pdbx_description
1 polymer ?
#
loop_
_entity_poly.entity_id
_entity_poly.type
_entity_poly.pdbx_seq_one_letter_code
_entity_poly.pdbx_strand_id
1 'polypeptide(L)'
;MLQRVYPEVAQNAAGQGTESGAAGLSCRYNYDMDSKRTGKAEKEIIKMQIFVDADACPVVGIIEEIAKKYSIPATLLCDTNHVLYSDYSEVIVVGAGADAVDYKLISICHKGDVVVSQDYGVAAMALGKEAYAIHQSGKWYTNENIDQSWEFP
;
A
#
# COMPACT_ATOMS: atom_id res chain seq x y z
N MET A 1 -0.89 14.45 6.36
CA MET A 1 -0.45 14.41 4.95
C MET A 1 -1.49 13.77 4.03
N LEU A 2 -1.99 12.58 4.32
CA LEU A 2 -3.10 11.96 3.57
C LEU A 2 -4.39 12.79 3.55
N GLN A 3 -4.69 13.49 4.64
CA GLN A 3 -5.88 14.34 4.77
C GLN A 3 -5.88 15.56 3.81
N ARG A 4 -4.71 15.99 3.38
CA ARG A 4 -4.55 17.16 2.49
C ARG A 4 -4.72 16.80 1.01
N VAL A 5 -4.49 15.54 0.68
CA VAL A 5 -4.50 15.04 -0.72
C VAL A 5 -5.78 14.28 -1.06
N TYR A 6 -6.44 13.71 -0.04
CA TYR A 6 -7.65 12.90 -0.20
C TYR A 6 -8.72 13.27 0.83
N PRO A 7 -9.39 14.42 0.70
CA PRO A 7 -10.46 14.80 1.62
C PRO A 7 -11.64 13.81 1.60
N GLU A 8 -11.86 13.11 0.52
CA GLU A 8 -12.93 12.12 0.39
C GLU A 8 -12.68 10.84 1.19
N VAL A 9 -11.42 10.43 1.34
CA VAL A 9 -11.06 9.26 2.15
C VAL A 9 -11.29 9.52 3.63
N ALA A 10 -11.06 10.76 4.09
CA ALA A 10 -11.28 11.15 5.47
C ALA A 10 -12.77 11.20 5.85
N GLN A 11 -13.64 11.48 4.89
CA GLN A 11 -15.10 11.55 5.15
C GLN A 11 -15.75 10.18 5.26
N ASN A 12 -15.22 9.17 4.54
CA ASN A 12 -15.76 7.81 4.62
C ASN A 12 -15.31 7.05 5.86
N ALA A 13 -14.20 7.44 6.47
CA ALA A 13 -13.71 6.84 7.72
C ALA A 13 -14.48 7.34 8.96
N ALA A 14 -15.14 8.50 8.88
CA ALA A 14 -15.87 9.10 9.99
C ALA A 14 -17.32 8.60 10.17
N GLY A 15 -17.80 7.73 9.29
CA GLY A 15 -19.22 7.39 9.16
C GLY A 15 -19.70 6.10 9.81
N GLN A 16 -18.88 5.36 10.55
CA GLN A 16 -19.40 4.20 11.29
C GLN A 16 -18.70 4.06 12.64
N GLY A 17 -19.24 4.72 13.60
CA GLY A 17 -18.94 4.54 15.00
C GLY A 17 -19.70 3.37 15.61
N THR A 18 -19.07 2.75 16.58
CA THR A 18 -19.59 1.84 17.60
C THR A 18 -20.03 0.44 17.14
N GLU A 19 -19.14 -0.53 17.33
CA GLU A 19 -19.45 -1.67 18.21
C GLU A 19 -18.17 -2.44 18.57
N SER A 20 -18.06 -2.71 19.85
CA SER A 20 -17.05 -3.52 20.51
C SER A 20 -17.10 -4.96 20.05
N GLY A 21 -15.97 -5.50 19.59
CA GLY A 21 -15.85 -6.90 19.29
C GLY A 21 -14.46 -7.21 18.75
N ALA A 22 -13.58 -7.64 19.65
CA ALA A 22 -12.31 -8.26 19.26
C ALA A 22 -12.60 -9.57 18.54
N ALA A 23 -12.58 -9.54 17.22
CA ALA A 23 -12.49 -10.72 16.39
C ALA A 23 -11.51 -10.40 15.26
N GLY A 24 -10.43 -11.14 15.21
CA GLY A 24 -9.42 -11.03 14.19
C GLY A 24 -10.05 -11.12 12.80
N LEU A 25 -10.13 -9.99 12.12
CA LEU A 25 -10.48 -9.94 10.71
C LEU A 25 -9.26 -10.35 9.90
N SER A 26 -9.12 -11.67 9.74
CA SER A 26 -8.38 -12.25 8.64
C SER A 26 -9.04 -11.78 7.34
N CYS A 27 -8.54 -10.71 6.76
CA CYS A 27 -8.90 -10.33 5.40
C CYS A 27 -8.32 -11.38 4.44
N ARG A 28 -9.00 -12.53 4.33
CA ARG A 28 -8.76 -13.43 3.21
C ARG A 28 -9.27 -12.75 1.96
N TYR A 29 -8.36 -12.32 1.13
CA TYR A 29 -8.63 -12.01 -0.25
C TYR A 29 -8.99 -13.31 -0.96
N ASN A 30 -10.28 -13.62 -0.99
CA ASN A 30 -10.80 -14.56 -1.98
C ASN A 30 -10.92 -13.79 -3.28
N TYR A 31 -9.94 -14.00 -4.14
CA TYR A 31 -10.03 -13.63 -5.54
C TYR A 31 -11.00 -14.64 -6.16
N ASP A 32 -12.28 -14.28 -6.17
CA ASP A 32 -13.31 -15.09 -6.82
C ASP A 32 -13.26 -14.79 -8.31
N MET A 33 -12.76 -15.73 -9.07
CA MET A 33 -12.62 -15.67 -10.53
C MET A 33 -13.93 -15.95 -11.26
N ASP A 34 -15.08 -15.91 -10.59
CA ASP A 34 -16.33 -16.31 -11.21
C ASP A 34 -17.48 -15.34 -10.94
N SER A 35 -17.44 -14.16 -11.60
CA SER A 35 -18.66 -13.37 -11.75
C SER A 35 -18.80 -12.77 -13.16
N LYS A 36 -18.88 -13.67 -14.13
CA LYS A 36 -19.61 -13.37 -15.37
C LYS A 36 -21.07 -13.75 -15.14
N ARG A 37 -21.88 -12.83 -14.66
CA ARG A 37 -23.36 -12.74 -14.89
C ARG A 37 -24.02 -12.02 -13.72
N THR A 38 -24.17 -10.73 -13.82
CA THR A 38 -25.44 -10.01 -13.59
C THR A 38 -25.14 -8.52 -13.68
N GLY A 39 -25.80 -7.84 -14.61
CA GLY A 39 -25.67 -6.41 -14.84
C GLY A 39 -26.30 -5.60 -13.71
N LYS A 40 -25.56 -5.44 -12.64
CA LYS A 40 -25.68 -4.35 -11.67
C LYS A 40 -24.29 -3.74 -11.58
N ALA A 41 -24.20 -2.48 -11.98
CA ALA A 41 -23.02 -1.67 -11.70
C ALA A 41 -22.90 -1.56 -10.16
N GLU A 42 -22.32 -2.58 -9.53
CA GLU A 42 -21.81 -2.44 -8.18
C GLU A 42 -20.72 -1.40 -8.27
N LYS A 43 -20.94 -0.29 -7.57
CA LYS A 43 -19.95 0.74 -7.36
C LYS A 43 -18.74 0.03 -6.75
N GLU A 44 -17.73 -0.24 -7.57
CA GLU A 44 -16.48 -0.84 -7.11
C GLU A 44 -15.96 0.05 -6.00
N ILE A 45 -16.09 -0.40 -4.77
CA ILE A 45 -15.45 0.26 -3.64
C ILE A 45 -13.97 0.01 -3.84
N ILE A 46 -13.27 0.98 -4.42
CA ILE A 46 -11.81 0.95 -4.55
C ILE A 46 -11.28 0.92 -3.13
N LYS A 47 -10.90 -0.25 -2.69
CA LYS A 47 -10.36 -0.48 -1.37
C LYS A 47 -8.86 -0.22 -1.44
N MET A 48 -8.47 1.04 -1.23
CA MET A 48 -7.07 1.45 -1.19
C MET A 48 -6.30 0.66 -0.13
N GLN A 49 -5.11 0.20 -0.48
CA GLN A 49 -4.18 -0.49 0.39
C GLN A 49 -2.82 0.20 0.36
N ILE A 50 -2.07 0.10 1.46
CA ILE A 50 -0.72 0.63 1.54
C ILE A 50 0.26 -0.55 1.48
N PHE A 51 1.19 -0.50 0.53
CA PHE A 51 2.31 -1.43 0.43
C PHE A 51 3.60 -0.72 0.81
N VAL A 52 4.38 -1.33 1.68
CA VAL A 52 5.64 -0.76 2.17
C VAL A 52 6.78 -1.72 1.85
N ASP A 53 7.77 -1.22 1.15
CA ASP A 53 9.09 -1.85 1.06
C ASP A 53 9.80 -1.60 2.41
N ALA A 54 9.75 -2.61 3.27
CA ALA A 54 10.09 -2.44 4.68
C ALA A 54 11.57 -2.72 5.00
N ASP A 55 12.33 -3.26 4.06
CA ASP A 55 13.74 -3.62 4.28
C ASP A 55 14.62 -2.41 4.63
N ALA A 56 14.32 -1.26 4.04
CA ALA A 56 15.07 -0.04 4.25
C ALA A 56 14.19 1.15 4.67
N CYS A 57 13.01 0.90 5.22
CA CYS A 57 12.05 1.95 5.57
C CYS A 57 12.09 2.26 7.07
N PRO A 58 12.70 3.38 7.50
CA PRO A 58 12.76 3.75 8.91
C PRO A 58 11.44 4.28 9.48
N VAL A 59 10.44 4.50 8.63
CA VAL A 59 9.16 5.13 9.00
C VAL A 59 7.98 4.16 9.04
N VAL A 60 8.24 2.86 9.08
CA VAL A 60 7.20 1.81 9.14
C VAL A 60 6.20 2.09 10.26
N GLY A 61 6.67 2.40 11.48
CA GLY A 61 5.81 2.68 12.61
C GLY A 61 4.88 3.87 12.39
N ILE A 62 5.35 4.93 11.73
CA ILE A 62 4.53 6.10 11.38
C ILE A 62 3.47 5.73 10.34
N ILE A 63 3.84 4.92 9.36
CA ILE A 63 2.92 4.45 8.33
C ILE A 63 1.80 3.62 8.96
N GLU A 64 2.15 2.70 9.86
CA GLU A 64 1.17 1.85 10.55
C GLU A 64 0.23 2.66 11.45
N GLU A 65 0.74 3.65 12.17
CA GLU A 65 -0.07 4.55 12.99
C GLU A 65 -1.12 5.28 12.14
N ILE A 66 -0.69 5.83 10.99
CA ILE A 66 -1.58 6.52 10.06
C ILE A 66 -2.58 5.53 9.43
N ALA A 67 -2.11 4.37 8.97
CA ALA A 67 -2.96 3.35 8.37
C ALA A 67 -4.04 2.89 9.36
N LYS A 68 -3.67 2.63 10.60
CA LYS A 68 -4.58 2.26 11.68
C LYS A 68 -5.60 3.36 11.98
N LYS A 69 -5.15 4.61 12.05
CA LYS A 69 -6.02 5.78 12.31
C LYS A 69 -7.13 5.92 11.26
N TYR A 70 -6.83 5.61 10.00
CA TYR A 70 -7.78 5.72 8.90
C TYR A 70 -8.38 4.37 8.47
N SER A 71 -8.09 3.29 9.20
CA SER A 71 -8.55 1.94 8.89
C SER A 71 -8.20 1.48 7.47
N ILE A 72 -7.01 1.86 7.00
CA ILE A 72 -6.49 1.49 5.70
C ILE A 72 -5.63 0.23 5.87
N PRO A 73 -5.89 -0.86 5.13
CA PRO A 73 -5.03 -2.05 5.18
C PRO A 73 -3.60 -1.69 4.78
N ALA A 74 -2.62 -2.23 5.51
CA ALA A 74 -1.22 -2.06 5.20
C ALA A 74 -0.52 -3.42 5.12
N THR A 75 0.37 -3.56 4.15
CA THR A 75 1.19 -4.75 3.94
C THR A 75 2.65 -4.34 3.92
N LEU A 76 3.44 -4.95 4.79
CA LEU A 76 4.89 -4.76 4.87
C LEU A 76 5.57 -5.90 4.13
N LEU A 77 6.43 -5.58 3.18
CA LEU A 77 7.22 -6.56 2.46
C LEU A 77 8.68 -6.45 2.89
N CYS A 78 9.29 -7.58 3.21
CA CYS A 78 10.70 -7.66 3.56
C CYS A 78 11.35 -8.94 3.03
N ASP A 79 12.67 -8.96 3.02
CA ASP A 79 13.43 -10.16 2.69
C ASP A 79 13.57 -11.10 3.89
N THR A 80 14.13 -12.29 3.68
CA THR A 80 14.35 -13.29 4.72
C THR A 80 15.38 -12.89 5.78
N ASN A 81 16.17 -11.84 5.54
CA ASN A 81 17.18 -11.34 6.47
C ASN A 81 16.58 -10.38 7.50
N HIS A 82 15.37 -9.88 7.24
CA HIS A 82 14.67 -8.96 8.12
C HIS A 82 13.50 -9.65 8.80
N VAL A 83 13.48 -9.60 10.12
CA VAL A 83 12.37 -10.12 10.94
C VAL A 83 11.52 -8.94 11.39
N LEU A 84 10.36 -8.79 10.77
CA LEU A 84 9.38 -7.78 11.12
C LEU A 84 8.18 -8.42 11.79
N TYR A 85 7.69 -7.77 12.83
CA TYR A 85 6.44 -8.12 13.50
C TYR A 85 5.52 -6.90 13.49
N SER A 86 4.27 -7.13 13.19
CA SER A 86 3.24 -6.11 13.26
C SER A 86 1.96 -6.67 13.84
N ASP A 87 1.33 -5.89 14.70
CA ASP A 87 -0.01 -6.21 15.24
C ASP A 87 -1.13 -5.71 14.31
N TYR A 88 -0.79 -4.89 13.33
CA TYR A 88 -1.76 -4.26 12.44
C TYR A 88 -1.59 -4.66 10.99
N SER A 89 -0.38 -4.60 10.48
CA SER A 89 -0.07 -4.84 9.07
C SER A 89 0.14 -6.31 8.79
N GLU A 90 -0.23 -6.75 7.60
CA GLU A 90 0.21 -8.04 7.07
C GLU A 90 1.71 -7.96 6.76
N VAL A 91 2.48 -8.94 7.19
CA VAL A 91 3.91 -9.04 6.88
C VAL A 91 4.12 -10.15 5.86
N ILE A 92 4.67 -9.82 4.71
CA ILE A 92 5.04 -10.75 3.66
C ILE A 92 6.55 -10.85 3.59
N VAL A 93 7.09 -12.00 3.97
CA VAL A 93 8.51 -12.29 3.83
C VAL A 93 8.74 -12.93 2.45
N VAL A 94 9.58 -12.30 1.65
CA VAL A 94 9.92 -12.75 0.30
C VAL A 94 11.29 -13.46 0.34
N GLY A 95 11.47 -14.47 -0.50
CA GLY A 95 12.74 -15.20 -0.57
C GLY A 95 13.91 -14.29 -0.96
N ALA A 96 15.13 -14.71 -0.60
CA ALA A 96 16.34 -13.96 -0.89
C ALA A 96 16.57 -13.78 -2.39
N GLY A 97 16.67 -12.53 -2.81
CA GLY A 97 16.95 -12.13 -4.19
C GLY A 97 16.92 -10.60 -4.27
N ALA A 98 17.87 -10.01 -5.02
CA ALA A 98 18.07 -8.57 -5.03
C ALA A 98 16.80 -7.76 -5.34
N ASP A 99 15.91 -8.28 -6.18
CA ASP A 99 14.72 -7.58 -6.60
C ASP A 99 13.43 -8.35 -6.24
N ALA A 100 13.52 -9.35 -5.36
CA ALA A 100 12.39 -10.23 -5.06
C ALA A 100 11.24 -9.48 -4.36
N VAL A 101 11.57 -8.57 -3.45
CA VAL A 101 10.62 -7.72 -2.73
C VAL A 101 9.91 -6.78 -3.70
N ASP A 102 10.67 -6.14 -4.60
CA ASP A 102 10.16 -5.21 -5.60
C ASP A 102 9.17 -5.89 -6.56
N TYR A 103 9.56 -7.03 -7.11
CA TYR A 103 8.67 -7.83 -7.97
C TYR A 103 7.40 -8.27 -7.26
N LYS A 104 7.54 -8.73 -6.02
CA LYS A 104 6.37 -9.15 -5.23
C LYS A 104 5.44 -7.98 -4.95
N LEU A 105 5.99 -6.86 -4.50
CA LEU A 105 5.25 -5.64 -4.22
C LEU A 105 4.45 -5.19 -5.45
N ILE A 106 5.13 -5.06 -6.58
CA ILE A 106 4.47 -4.64 -7.83
C ILE A 106 3.47 -5.68 -8.31
N SER A 107 3.70 -6.98 -8.12
CA SER A 107 2.76 -8.01 -8.55
C SER A 107 1.40 -7.92 -7.84
N ILE A 108 1.39 -7.51 -6.57
CA ILE A 108 0.19 -7.42 -5.73
C ILE A 108 -0.40 -6.02 -5.67
N CYS A 109 0.31 -5.01 -6.15
CA CYS A 109 -0.15 -3.62 -6.21
C CYS A 109 -1.16 -3.42 -7.34
N HIS A 110 -2.23 -2.67 -7.08
CA HIS A 110 -3.29 -2.37 -8.02
C HIS A 110 -3.48 -0.85 -8.16
N LYS A 111 -4.27 -0.46 -9.14
CA LYS A 111 -4.67 0.92 -9.33
C LYS A 111 -5.31 1.51 -8.07
N GLY A 112 -4.85 2.67 -7.68
CA GLY A 112 -5.36 3.40 -6.51
C GLY A 112 -4.72 3.01 -5.18
N ASP A 113 -3.82 2.02 -5.15
CA ASP A 113 -3.02 1.68 -3.97
C ASP A 113 -1.91 2.71 -3.74
N VAL A 114 -1.34 2.69 -2.54
CA VAL A 114 -0.20 3.55 -2.16
C VAL A 114 1.02 2.67 -1.93
N VAL A 115 2.10 2.98 -2.59
CA VAL A 115 3.40 2.30 -2.44
C VAL A 115 4.37 3.23 -1.74
N VAL A 116 4.99 2.75 -0.66
CA VAL A 116 6.05 3.46 0.05
C VAL A 116 7.38 2.76 -0.21
N SER A 117 8.25 3.38 -0.96
CA SER A 117 9.61 2.89 -1.23
C SER A 117 10.57 4.05 -1.48
N GLN A 118 11.85 3.83 -1.18
CA GLN A 118 12.92 4.74 -1.58
C GLN A 118 13.45 4.46 -3.00
N ASP A 119 13.08 3.32 -3.58
CA ASP A 119 13.54 2.90 -4.90
C ASP A 119 12.72 3.55 -6.01
N TYR A 120 13.41 4.29 -6.91
CA TYR A 120 12.78 4.95 -8.06
C TYR A 120 12.20 3.95 -9.07
N GLY A 121 12.81 2.78 -9.22
CA GLY A 121 12.32 1.74 -10.12
C GLY A 121 10.97 1.20 -9.65
N VAL A 122 10.84 0.91 -8.37
CA VAL A 122 9.57 0.51 -7.74
C VAL A 122 8.53 1.60 -7.88
N ALA A 123 8.91 2.86 -7.61
CA ALA A 123 8.01 4.00 -7.75
C ALA A 123 7.51 4.18 -9.18
N ALA A 124 8.39 4.08 -10.17
CA ALA A 124 8.02 4.17 -11.59
C ALA A 124 7.06 3.05 -12.01
N MET A 125 7.32 1.81 -11.58
CA MET A 125 6.42 0.69 -11.85
C MET A 125 5.05 0.85 -11.19
N ALA A 126 5.00 1.37 -9.96
CA ALA A 126 3.75 1.67 -9.26
C ALA A 126 2.93 2.73 -10.00
N LEU A 127 3.58 3.83 -10.41
CA LEU A 127 2.93 4.87 -11.23
C LEU A 127 2.42 4.32 -12.56
N GLY A 128 3.16 3.42 -13.19
CA GLY A 128 2.72 2.73 -14.41
C GLY A 128 1.47 1.87 -14.24
N LYS A 129 1.19 1.43 -13.02
CA LYS A 129 -0.05 0.72 -12.64
C LYS A 129 -1.17 1.66 -12.17
N GLU A 130 -0.98 2.96 -12.30
CA GLU A 130 -1.91 3.97 -11.78
C GLU A 130 -2.08 3.88 -10.25
N ALA A 131 -1.09 3.38 -9.55
CA ALA A 131 -0.95 3.47 -8.12
C ALA A 131 -0.22 4.76 -7.73
N TYR A 132 -0.26 5.10 -6.46
CA TYR A 132 0.45 6.24 -5.92
C TYR A 132 1.77 5.77 -5.31
N ALA A 133 2.82 6.53 -5.49
CA ALA A 133 4.12 6.23 -4.89
C ALA A 133 4.62 7.40 -4.05
N ILE A 134 5.12 7.09 -2.85
CA ILE A 134 5.66 8.07 -1.92
C ILE A 134 7.01 7.60 -1.38
N HIS A 135 7.98 8.50 -1.35
CA HIS A 135 9.26 8.28 -0.71
C HIS A 135 9.09 8.31 0.82
N GLN A 136 9.92 7.59 1.55
CA GLN A 136 9.90 7.55 3.02
C GLN A 136 10.08 8.92 3.68
N SER A 137 10.65 9.92 3.00
CA SER A 137 10.72 11.31 3.45
C SER A 137 9.41 12.08 3.34
N GLY A 138 8.36 11.48 2.77
CA GLY A 138 7.07 12.09 2.53
C GLY A 138 6.94 12.81 1.20
N LYS A 139 7.92 12.73 0.31
CA LYS A 139 7.86 13.30 -1.04
C LYS A 139 7.11 12.34 -1.97
N TRP A 140 6.10 12.86 -2.66
CA TRP A 140 5.39 12.10 -3.68
C TRP A 140 6.22 11.95 -4.95
N TYR A 141 6.20 10.76 -5.50
CA TYR A 141 6.64 10.52 -6.86
C TYR A 141 5.50 10.84 -7.82
N THR A 142 5.82 11.52 -8.90
CA THR A 142 4.88 11.85 -9.98
C THR A 142 5.54 11.54 -11.31
N ASN A 143 4.74 11.43 -12.37
CA ASN A 143 5.29 11.21 -13.71
C ASN A 143 6.24 12.35 -14.16
N GLU A 144 6.06 13.55 -13.59
CA GLU A 144 6.89 14.72 -13.90
C GLU A 144 8.25 14.69 -13.19
N ASN A 145 8.31 14.14 -11.96
CA ASN A 145 9.54 14.14 -11.17
C ASN A 145 10.30 12.82 -11.20
N ILE A 146 9.67 11.73 -11.63
CA ILE A 146 10.31 10.41 -11.70
C ILE A 146 11.39 10.40 -12.79
N ASP A 147 11.19 11.09 -13.89
CA ASP A 147 12.14 11.17 -15.01
C ASP A 147 13.35 12.05 -14.71
N GLN A 148 13.20 13.03 -13.80
CA GLN A 148 14.30 13.94 -13.42
C GLN A 148 15.31 13.30 -12.46
N SER A 149 14.97 12.15 -11.87
CA SER A 149 15.82 11.46 -10.88
C SER A 149 16.97 10.68 -11.50
N TRP A 150 17.03 10.58 -12.83
CA TRP A 150 18.12 9.91 -13.56
C TRP A 150 19.33 10.80 -13.78
N GLU A 151 19.24 12.09 -13.49
CA GLU A 151 20.42 12.96 -13.48
C GLU A 151 21.22 12.70 -12.21
N PHE A 152 22.21 11.83 -12.34
CA PHE A 152 23.26 11.67 -11.32
C PHE A 152 24.02 12.99 -11.21
N PRO A 153 24.30 13.45 -9.98
CA PRO A 153 25.24 14.56 -9.79
C PRO A 153 26.67 14.15 -10.18
#